data_06b4ff6ebbf3152577f9bcbba46f7e36
#
_entry.id   06b4ff6ebbf3152577f9bcbba46f7e36
#
_cell.length_a   1.000
_cell.length_b   1.000
_cell.length_c   1.000
_cell.angle_alpha   90.00
_cell.angle_beta   90.00
_cell.angle_gamma   90.00
#
_symmetry.space_group_name_H-M   'P 1'
#
loop_
_entity.id
_entity.type
_entity.pdbx_description
1 polymer ?
#
loop_
_entity_poly.entity_id
_entity_poly.type
_entity_poly.pdbx_seq_one_letter_code
_entity_poly.pdbx_strand_id
1 'polypeptide(L)'
;MNQLVKPYNDLLSNIGLLLQEGRRKSIQAVNTILVQTYWEIGRYIIEFEQNGNERAEYGTMLFDRLSRDLTQLYGKGFGRSNLLYMRKLYASFPISGTLSHLLTWSHYYEILKAENELEINFYVKQCELERWSVRELKRQMKSSLFERLALSKNKEEILKLSKVGQIIEQPKDLIKDPFVLEFLNIPDDKLLLESDLEDEIIKNLQSFIMEMGKGFAFIGRQYRMSLGGKHFYLDLLFYHRI
;
A
#
# COMPACT_ATOMS: atom_id res chain seq x y z
N MET A 1 -23.27 33.16 -32.36
CA MET A 1 -23.55 32.83 -30.94
C MET A 1 -22.56 31.86 -30.28
N ASN A 2 -21.52 31.35 -30.99
CA ASN A 2 -20.65 30.27 -30.47
C ASN A 2 -19.29 30.73 -29.88
N GLN A 3 -18.95 32.02 -29.89
CA GLN A 3 -17.62 32.48 -29.43
C GLN A 3 -17.54 32.81 -27.91
N LEU A 4 -18.66 33.01 -27.23
CA LEU A 4 -18.70 33.31 -25.79
C LEU A 4 -18.82 32.08 -24.89
N VAL A 5 -19.15 30.91 -25.44
CA VAL A 5 -19.36 29.65 -24.68
C VAL A 5 -18.02 29.03 -24.27
N LYS A 6 -17.00 29.14 -25.13
CA LYS A 6 -15.68 28.54 -24.87
C LYS A 6 -14.96 29.18 -23.68
N PRO A 7 -14.85 30.54 -23.57
CA PRO A 7 -14.23 31.18 -22.40
C PRO A 7 -14.95 30.90 -21.09
N TYR A 8 -16.28 30.75 -21.12
CA TYR A 8 -17.06 30.44 -19.93
C TYR A 8 -16.82 29.00 -19.45
N ASN A 9 -16.76 28.03 -20.37
CA ASN A 9 -16.45 26.63 -20.04
C ASN A 9 -15.03 26.48 -19.48
N ASP A 10 -14.06 27.23 -20.02
CA ASP A 10 -12.70 27.26 -19.52
C ASP A 10 -12.65 27.85 -18.09
N LEU A 11 -13.38 28.93 -17.82
CA LEU A 11 -13.53 29.50 -16.47
C LEU A 11 -14.15 28.51 -15.51
N LEU A 12 -15.24 27.84 -15.90
CA LEU A 12 -15.92 26.84 -15.08
C LEU A 12 -15.01 25.65 -14.76
N SER A 13 -14.26 25.18 -15.75
CA SER A 13 -13.27 24.11 -15.59
C SER A 13 -12.16 24.51 -14.62
N ASN A 14 -11.61 25.71 -14.76
CA ASN A 14 -10.55 26.23 -13.87
C ASN A 14 -11.04 26.38 -12.42
N ILE A 15 -12.26 26.89 -12.23
CA ILE A 15 -12.88 26.95 -10.89
C ILE A 15 -13.10 25.53 -10.34
N GLY A 16 -13.56 24.59 -11.16
CA GLY A 16 -13.74 23.19 -10.78
C GLY A 16 -12.45 22.54 -10.31
N LEU A 17 -11.36 22.73 -11.03
CA LEU A 17 -10.03 22.23 -10.66
C LEU A 17 -9.54 22.85 -9.34
N LEU A 18 -9.71 24.15 -9.16
CA LEU A 18 -9.33 24.85 -7.93
C LEU A 18 -10.10 24.32 -6.70
N LEU A 19 -11.40 24.09 -6.85
CA LEU A 19 -12.24 23.53 -5.80
C LEU A 19 -11.85 22.09 -5.46
N GLN A 20 -11.58 21.26 -6.46
CA GLN A 20 -11.12 19.88 -6.26
C GLN A 20 -9.77 19.85 -5.53
N GLU A 21 -8.82 20.68 -5.95
CA GLU A 21 -7.52 20.79 -5.32
C GLU A 21 -7.62 21.28 -3.87
N GLY A 22 -8.46 22.28 -3.61
CA GLY A 22 -8.71 22.78 -2.26
C GLY A 22 -9.28 21.68 -1.34
N ARG A 23 -10.27 20.94 -1.83
CA ARG A 23 -10.85 19.79 -1.07
C ARG A 23 -9.80 18.72 -0.79
N ARG A 24 -9.00 18.36 -1.80
CA ARG A 24 -7.92 17.38 -1.67
C ARG A 24 -6.91 17.79 -0.59
N LYS A 25 -6.44 19.03 -0.63
CA LYS A 25 -5.50 19.57 0.38
C LYS A 25 -6.10 19.59 1.78
N SER A 26 -7.37 19.97 1.91
CA SER A 26 -8.06 19.97 3.21
C SER A 26 -8.16 18.57 3.81
N ILE A 27 -8.56 17.59 3.02
CA ILE A 27 -8.62 16.18 3.48
C ILE A 27 -7.23 15.69 3.89
N GLN A 28 -6.20 16.00 3.10
CA GLN A 28 -4.82 15.62 3.42
C GLN A 28 -4.34 16.25 4.73
N ALA A 29 -4.60 17.55 4.94
CA ALA A 29 -4.23 18.25 6.15
C ALA A 29 -4.92 17.64 7.40
N VAL A 30 -6.22 17.37 7.33
CA VAL A 30 -6.97 16.71 8.41
C VAL A 30 -6.37 15.33 8.73
N ASN A 31 -6.07 14.51 7.73
CA ASN A 31 -5.47 13.20 7.94
C ASN A 31 -4.09 13.30 8.58
N THR A 32 -3.24 14.24 8.15
CA THR A 32 -1.92 14.46 8.73
C THR A 32 -2.01 14.84 10.20
N ILE A 33 -2.88 15.81 10.54
CA ILE A 33 -3.09 16.24 11.93
C ILE A 33 -3.59 15.06 12.78
N LEU A 34 -4.53 14.27 12.26
CA LEU A 34 -5.08 13.12 12.98
C LEU A 34 -4.00 12.07 13.28
N VAL A 35 -3.15 11.74 12.31
CA VAL A 35 -2.05 10.78 12.50
C VAL A 35 -1.04 11.32 13.52
N GLN A 36 -0.69 12.59 13.45
CA GLN A 36 0.19 13.24 14.44
C GLN A 36 -0.41 13.20 15.85
N THR A 37 -1.71 13.49 15.97
CA THR A 37 -2.43 13.42 17.26
C THR A 37 -2.39 12.00 17.83
N TYR A 38 -2.60 10.98 17.01
CA TYR A 38 -2.55 9.59 17.45
C TYR A 38 -1.13 9.16 17.83
N TRP A 39 -0.13 9.67 17.12
CA TRP A 39 1.27 9.47 17.47
C TRP A 39 1.61 10.08 18.84
N GLU A 40 1.15 11.31 19.13
CA GLU A 40 1.32 11.97 20.42
C GLU A 40 0.61 11.21 21.56
N ILE A 41 -0.61 10.70 21.31
CA ILE A 41 -1.29 9.84 22.29
C ILE A 41 -0.43 8.59 22.56
N GLY A 42 0.14 7.97 21.54
CA GLY A 42 1.05 6.85 21.67
C GLY A 42 2.27 7.18 22.52
N ARG A 43 2.84 8.38 22.33
CA ARG A 43 3.96 8.89 23.13
C ARG A 43 3.58 9.01 24.60
N TYR A 44 2.47 9.66 24.92
CA TYR A 44 2.01 9.80 26.31
C TYR A 44 1.76 8.45 26.98
N ILE A 45 1.21 7.47 26.26
CA ILE A 45 1.01 6.12 26.79
C ILE A 45 2.36 5.49 27.14
N ILE A 46 3.36 5.54 26.26
CA ILE A 46 4.68 4.95 26.51
C ILE A 46 5.41 5.68 27.64
N GLU A 47 5.37 7.01 27.66
CA GLU A 47 5.96 7.80 28.74
C GLU A 47 5.32 7.47 30.11
N PHE A 48 4.00 7.29 30.15
CA PHE A 48 3.30 6.87 31.35
C PHE A 48 3.71 5.46 31.81
N GLU A 49 3.80 4.50 30.86
CA GLU A 49 4.26 3.13 31.16
C GLU A 49 5.71 3.11 31.70
N GLN A 50 6.57 4.00 31.22
CA GLN A 50 7.97 4.08 31.67
C GLN A 50 8.13 4.73 33.03
N ASN A 51 7.30 5.71 33.35
CA ASN A 51 7.40 6.49 34.63
C ASN A 51 6.67 5.80 35.79
N GLY A 52 5.88 4.74 35.56
CA GLY A 52 5.13 4.06 36.63
C GLY A 52 5.92 2.96 37.31
N ASN A 53 6.10 3.09 38.66
CA ASN A 53 6.74 2.07 39.53
C ASN A 53 5.85 0.82 39.76
N GLU A 54 4.58 0.82 39.35
CA GLU A 54 3.61 -0.26 39.60
C GLU A 54 3.27 -1.01 38.29
N ARG A 55 4.28 -1.67 37.73
CA ARG A 55 4.29 -2.20 36.36
C ARG A 55 3.42 -3.41 36.06
N ALA A 56 3.08 -4.23 37.05
CA ALA A 56 2.45 -5.54 36.73
C ALA A 56 0.92 -5.52 36.74
N GLU A 57 0.29 -4.79 37.64
CA GLU A 57 -1.17 -4.76 37.79
C GLU A 57 -1.86 -3.69 36.92
N TYR A 58 -1.19 -2.54 36.73
CA TYR A 58 -1.69 -1.45 35.88
C TYR A 58 -1.61 -1.74 34.40
N GLY A 59 -0.60 -2.49 33.94
CA GLY A 59 -0.37 -2.72 32.49
C GLY A 59 -1.52 -3.41 31.77
N THR A 60 -2.21 -4.35 32.41
CA THR A 60 -3.35 -5.07 31.82
C THR A 60 -4.64 -4.24 31.84
N MET A 61 -4.83 -3.40 32.84
CA MET A 61 -6.05 -2.60 33.02
C MET A 61 -5.96 -1.19 32.43
N LEU A 62 -4.76 -0.69 32.14
CA LEU A 62 -4.54 0.68 31.63
C LEU A 62 -5.33 0.95 30.35
N PHE A 63 -5.21 0.08 29.35
CA PHE A 63 -5.90 0.26 28.08
C PHE A 63 -7.41 0.15 28.16
N ASP A 64 -7.93 -0.71 29.04
CA ASP A 64 -9.37 -0.85 29.26
C ASP A 64 -9.95 0.39 29.96
N ARG A 65 -9.21 0.93 30.94
CA ARG A 65 -9.58 2.16 31.62
C ARG A 65 -9.52 3.37 30.68
N LEU A 66 -8.38 3.56 29.97
CA LEU A 66 -8.23 4.64 29.00
C LEU A 66 -9.32 4.57 27.89
N SER A 67 -9.59 3.36 27.38
CA SER A 67 -10.62 3.15 26.36
C SER A 67 -11.99 3.60 26.84
N ARG A 68 -12.40 3.23 28.04
CA ARG A 68 -13.67 3.62 28.64
C ARG A 68 -13.73 5.13 28.84
N ASP A 69 -12.74 5.71 29.53
CA ASP A 69 -12.74 7.10 29.94
C ASP A 69 -12.68 8.03 28.71
N LEU A 70 -11.78 7.74 27.73
CA LEU A 70 -11.69 8.53 26.49
C LEU A 70 -12.91 8.37 25.60
N THR A 71 -13.51 7.18 25.52
CA THR A 71 -14.74 6.98 24.75
C THR A 71 -15.90 7.74 25.37
N GLN A 72 -15.98 7.79 26.68
CA GLN A 72 -17.00 8.57 27.39
C GLN A 72 -16.84 10.09 27.18
N LEU A 73 -15.60 10.59 27.20
CA LEU A 73 -15.32 12.03 27.10
C LEU A 73 -15.32 12.55 25.65
N TYR A 74 -14.78 11.77 24.71
CA TYR A 74 -14.50 12.22 23.34
C TYR A 74 -15.21 11.39 22.26
N GLY A 75 -15.96 10.36 22.63
CA GLY A 75 -16.73 9.54 21.69
C GLY A 75 -15.93 8.40 21.07
N LYS A 76 -16.37 7.94 19.90
CA LYS A 76 -15.81 6.79 19.19
C LYS A 76 -14.38 7.06 18.70
N GLY A 77 -13.56 6.01 18.61
CA GLY A 77 -12.18 6.08 18.08
C GLY A 77 -11.11 5.70 19.10
N PHE A 78 -11.47 5.62 20.38
CA PHE A 78 -10.54 5.32 21.48
C PHE A 78 -10.71 3.91 22.04
N GLY A 79 -11.20 2.96 21.23
CA GLY A 79 -11.28 1.56 21.63
C GLY A 79 -9.88 1.00 21.93
N ARG A 80 -9.82 -0.02 22.80
CA ARG A 80 -8.59 -0.66 23.27
C ARG A 80 -7.60 -0.98 22.14
N SER A 81 -8.09 -1.56 21.05
CA SER A 81 -7.25 -1.88 19.88
C SER A 81 -6.63 -0.62 19.26
N ASN A 82 -7.40 0.46 19.09
CA ASN A 82 -6.86 1.71 18.54
C ASN A 82 -5.77 2.31 19.44
N LEU A 83 -5.96 2.32 20.76
CA LEU A 83 -4.95 2.80 21.71
C LEU A 83 -3.66 1.97 21.66
N LEU A 84 -3.79 0.63 21.52
CA LEU A 84 -2.63 -0.25 21.31
C LEU A 84 -1.89 0.06 20.01
N TYR A 85 -2.60 0.35 18.92
CA TYR A 85 -1.97 0.74 17.66
C TYR A 85 -1.40 2.16 17.68
N MET A 86 -1.99 3.10 18.42
CA MET A 86 -1.39 4.43 18.68
C MET A 86 -0.06 4.29 19.42
N ARG A 87 -0.02 3.45 20.47
CA ARG A 87 1.21 3.11 21.17
C ARG A 87 2.25 2.47 20.23
N LYS A 88 1.83 1.51 19.41
CA LYS A 88 2.71 0.84 18.44
C LYS A 88 3.21 1.81 17.37
N LEU A 89 2.39 2.80 16.96
CA LEU A 89 2.81 3.84 16.01
C LEU A 89 4.00 4.64 16.55
N TYR A 90 3.92 5.11 17.78
CA TYR A 90 5.04 5.83 18.40
C TYR A 90 6.28 4.93 18.59
N ALA A 91 6.09 3.68 19.01
CA ALA A 91 7.19 2.73 19.19
C ALA A 91 7.92 2.42 17.87
N SER A 92 7.18 2.30 16.74
CA SER A 92 7.75 2.03 15.42
C SER A 92 8.35 3.28 14.76
N PHE A 93 7.85 4.48 15.10
CA PHE A 93 8.27 5.75 14.51
C PHE A 93 8.55 6.78 15.63
N PRO A 94 9.67 6.65 16.38
CA PRO A 94 9.92 7.53 17.53
C PRO A 94 10.15 9.00 17.16
N ILE A 95 10.40 9.30 15.90
CA ILE A 95 10.57 10.66 15.38
C ILE A 95 9.35 11.01 14.54
N SER A 96 8.53 11.98 14.97
CA SER A 96 7.30 12.38 14.28
C SER A 96 7.51 12.81 12.83
N GLY A 97 8.67 13.41 12.52
CA GLY A 97 9.05 13.80 11.17
C GLY A 97 9.24 12.65 10.17
N THR A 98 9.31 11.40 10.64
CA THR A 98 9.37 10.21 9.78
C THR A 98 7.99 9.72 9.34
N LEU A 99 6.92 10.28 9.90
CA LEU A 99 5.55 9.93 9.49
C LEU A 99 5.23 10.53 8.13
N SER A 100 4.69 9.69 7.26
CA SER A 100 4.25 10.13 5.93
C SER A 100 2.95 10.91 5.98
N HIS A 101 2.94 12.13 5.41
CA HIS A 101 1.71 12.92 5.23
C HIS A 101 0.82 12.43 4.09
N LEU A 102 1.24 11.37 3.41
CA LEU A 102 0.47 10.75 2.34
C LEU A 102 -0.41 9.61 2.85
N LEU A 103 -0.10 9.09 4.05
CA LEU A 103 -0.79 7.97 4.66
C LEU A 103 -1.80 8.47 5.68
N THR A 104 -2.97 7.84 5.70
CA THR A 104 -4.01 8.06 6.70
C THR A 104 -3.81 7.14 7.91
N TRP A 105 -4.53 7.41 9.02
CA TRP A 105 -4.56 6.49 10.16
C TRP A 105 -4.92 5.05 9.76
N SER A 106 -5.85 4.88 8.83
CA SER A 106 -6.24 3.55 8.37
C SER A 106 -5.12 2.79 7.65
N HIS A 107 -4.19 3.49 6.96
CA HIS A 107 -3.00 2.86 6.41
C HIS A 107 -2.06 2.41 7.54
N TYR A 108 -1.75 3.30 8.48
CA TYR A 108 -0.89 2.94 9.62
C TYR A 108 -1.48 1.80 10.45
N TYR A 109 -2.79 1.81 10.68
CA TYR A 109 -3.47 0.73 11.41
C TYR A 109 -3.27 -0.64 10.74
N GLU A 110 -3.32 -0.71 9.42
CA GLU A 110 -3.06 -1.96 8.69
C GLU A 110 -1.55 -2.30 8.70
N ILE A 111 -0.68 -1.37 8.37
CA ILE A 111 0.77 -1.57 8.32
C ILE A 111 1.33 -2.06 9.67
N LEU A 112 0.83 -1.50 10.77
CA LEU A 112 1.25 -1.86 12.11
C LEU A 112 0.78 -3.26 12.57
N LYS A 113 0.03 -4.01 11.76
CA LYS A 113 -0.22 -5.43 11.99
C LYS A 113 1.02 -6.28 11.72
N ALA A 114 1.92 -5.82 10.85
CA ALA A 114 3.22 -6.43 10.63
C ALA A 114 4.04 -6.43 11.92
N GLU A 115 4.82 -7.49 12.13
CA GLU A 115 5.65 -7.66 13.33
C GLU A 115 7.08 -7.17 13.11
N ASN A 116 7.54 -7.20 11.85
CA ASN A 116 8.89 -6.88 11.46
C ASN A 116 9.01 -5.41 11.04
N GLU A 117 9.99 -4.70 11.59
CA GLU A 117 10.27 -3.29 11.25
C GLU A 117 10.60 -3.10 9.77
N LEU A 118 11.31 -4.03 9.14
CA LEU A 118 11.63 -3.95 7.71
C LEU A 118 10.37 -4.03 6.85
N GLU A 119 9.43 -4.88 7.21
CA GLU A 119 8.13 -5.02 6.57
C GLU A 119 7.28 -3.74 6.74
N ILE A 120 7.20 -3.19 7.97
CA ILE A 120 6.52 -1.94 8.26
C ILE A 120 7.06 -0.82 7.36
N ASN A 121 8.38 -0.64 7.30
CA ASN A 121 9.03 0.38 6.49
C ASN A 121 8.78 0.18 5.00
N PHE A 122 8.84 -1.07 4.52
CA PHE A 122 8.53 -1.42 3.13
C PHE A 122 7.12 -0.98 2.75
N TYR A 123 6.09 -1.36 3.52
CA TYR A 123 4.71 -1.01 3.19
C TYR A 123 4.44 0.49 3.29
N VAL A 124 5.09 1.22 4.21
CA VAL A 124 5.03 2.70 4.23
C VAL A 124 5.58 3.25 2.93
N LYS A 125 6.78 2.82 2.50
CA LYS A 125 7.41 3.30 1.27
C LYS A 125 6.62 2.91 0.03
N GLN A 126 6.12 1.70 -0.05
CA GLN A 126 5.32 1.24 -1.17
C GLN A 126 4.00 2.01 -1.31
N CYS A 127 3.33 2.30 -0.20
CA CYS A 127 2.15 3.16 -0.18
C CYS A 127 2.46 4.59 -0.65
N GLU A 128 3.62 5.15 -0.29
CA GLU A 128 4.06 6.48 -0.74
C GLU A 128 4.30 6.51 -2.26
N LEU A 129 5.02 5.52 -2.78
CA LEU A 129 5.39 5.44 -4.19
C LEU A 129 4.19 5.18 -5.09
N GLU A 130 3.42 4.15 -4.76
CA GLU A 130 2.34 3.64 -5.59
C GLU A 130 0.98 4.28 -5.29
N ARG A 131 0.89 5.14 -4.27
CA ARG A 131 -0.36 5.78 -3.84
C ARG A 131 -1.47 4.77 -3.57
N TRP A 132 -1.13 3.65 -2.93
CA TRP A 132 -2.09 2.61 -2.63
C TRP A 132 -3.23 3.15 -1.76
N SER A 133 -4.43 2.70 -2.05
CA SER A 133 -5.56 2.81 -1.13
C SER A 133 -5.41 1.82 0.02
N VAL A 134 -6.13 2.03 1.12
CA VAL A 134 -6.16 1.06 2.24
C VAL A 134 -6.60 -0.33 1.77
N ARG A 135 -7.50 -0.41 0.78
CA ARG A 135 -7.95 -1.69 0.21
C ARG A 135 -6.81 -2.40 -0.53
N GLU A 136 -6.06 -1.67 -1.33
CA GLU A 136 -4.91 -2.21 -2.03
C GLU A 136 -3.80 -2.64 -1.08
N LEU A 137 -3.47 -1.80 -0.08
CA LEU A 137 -2.52 -2.16 0.97
C LEU A 137 -2.90 -3.48 1.66
N LYS A 138 -4.16 -3.63 2.07
CA LYS A 138 -4.66 -4.87 2.69
C LYS A 138 -4.47 -6.08 1.78
N ARG A 139 -4.74 -5.92 0.48
CA ARG A 139 -4.57 -6.98 -0.50
C ARG A 139 -3.10 -7.40 -0.59
N GLN A 140 -2.19 -6.44 -0.70
CA GLN A 140 -0.76 -6.69 -0.82
C GLN A 140 -0.15 -7.30 0.45
N MET A 141 -0.60 -6.86 1.63
CA MET A 141 -0.19 -7.48 2.90
C MET A 141 -0.72 -8.90 3.05
N LYS A 142 -1.99 -9.13 2.69
CA LYS A 142 -2.60 -10.47 2.74
C LYS A 142 -1.89 -11.46 1.82
N SER A 143 -1.37 -10.98 0.69
CA SER A 143 -0.61 -11.81 -0.26
C SER A 143 0.87 -11.94 0.10
N SER A 144 1.28 -11.47 1.28
CA SER A 144 2.67 -11.53 1.77
C SER A 144 3.68 -10.97 0.76
N LEU A 145 3.35 -9.81 0.16
CA LEU A 145 4.20 -9.22 -0.90
C LEU A 145 5.63 -9.00 -0.44
N PHE A 146 5.83 -8.49 0.80
CA PHE A 146 7.17 -8.24 1.32
C PHE A 146 7.98 -9.53 1.42
N GLU A 147 7.41 -10.59 1.99
CA GLU A 147 8.04 -11.89 2.17
C GLU A 147 8.41 -12.51 0.82
N ARG A 148 7.50 -12.49 -0.15
CA ARG A 148 7.74 -13.01 -1.49
C ARG A 148 8.88 -12.28 -2.20
N LEU A 149 8.94 -10.94 -2.08
CA LEU A 149 10.03 -10.16 -2.64
C LEU A 149 11.36 -10.38 -1.89
N ALA A 150 11.30 -10.68 -0.60
CA ALA A 150 12.47 -10.92 0.23
C ALA A 150 13.08 -12.31 0.00
N LEU A 151 12.29 -13.33 -0.36
CA LEU A 151 12.76 -14.70 -0.58
C LEU A 151 13.88 -14.81 -1.62
N SER A 152 13.85 -13.96 -2.65
CA SER A 152 14.85 -13.97 -3.74
C SER A 152 16.04 -13.03 -3.51
N LYS A 153 16.14 -12.38 -2.34
CA LYS A 153 17.08 -11.28 -2.07
C LYS A 153 18.04 -11.61 -0.93
N ASN A 154 19.25 -11.07 -1.03
CA ASN A 154 20.20 -11.09 0.08
C ASN A 154 19.84 -10.01 1.14
N LYS A 155 20.56 -10.06 2.28
CA LYS A 155 20.29 -9.16 3.41
C LYS A 155 20.37 -7.67 3.06
N GLU A 156 21.31 -7.26 2.21
CA GLU A 156 21.49 -5.85 1.81
C GLU A 156 20.37 -5.40 0.90
N GLU A 157 19.94 -6.24 -0.03
CA GLU A 157 18.81 -5.99 -0.93
C GLU A 157 17.48 -5.92 -0.17
N ILE A 158 17.29 -6.74 0.88
CA ILE A 158 16.10 -6.63 1.76
C ILE A 158 16.10 -5.31 2.51
N LEU A 159 17.25 -4.88 3.03
CA LEU A 159 17.39 -3.56 3.66
C LEU A 159 17.12 -2.41 2.69
N LYS A 160 17.58 -2.52 1.44
CA LYS A 160 17.29 -1.55 0.37
C LYS A 160 15.79 -1.55 0.06
N LEU A 161 15.18 -2.72 -0.12
CA LEU A 161 13.74 -2.87 -0.36
C LEU A 161 12.90 -2.20 0.75
N SER A 162 13.27 -2.41 2.00
CA SER A 162 12.59 -1.79 3.15
C SER A 162 12.70 -0.26 3.15
N LYS A 163 13.85 0.31 2.75
CA LYS A 163 14.10 1.76 2.80
C LYS A 163 13.51 2.53 1.63
N VAL A 164 13.55 1.95 0.43
CA VAL A 164 13.20 2.64 -0.82
C VAL A 164 11.97 2.07 -1.54
N GLY A 165 11.44 0.96 -1.07
CA GLY A 165 10.37 0.22 -1.73
C GLY A 165 10.86 -0.54 -2.98
N GLN A 166 9.92 -1.06 -3.75
CA GLN A 166 10.22 -1.70 -5.03
C GLN A 166 10.48 -0.61 -6.08
N ILE A 167 11.73 -0.46 -6.51
CA ILE A 167 12.11 0.45 -7.59
C ILE A 167 12.19 -0.35 -8.88
N ILE A 168 11.55 0.17 -9.93
CA ILE A 168 11.60 -0.38 -11.28
C ILE A 168 12.70 0.38 -12.03
N GLU A 169 13.88 -0.22 -12.14
CA GLU A 169 15.03 0.35 -12.86
C GLU A 169 15.16 -0.20 -14.28
N GLN A 170 14.66 -1.41 -14.53
CA GLN A 170 14.74 -2.09 -15.82
C GLN A 170 13.38 -2.64 -16.25
N PRO A 171 13.12 -2.80 -17.56
CA PRO A 171 11.88 -3.38 -18.05
C PRO A 171 11.51 -4.73 -17.45
N LYS A 172 12.52 -5.55 -17.12
CA LYS A 172 12.30 -6.85 -16.44
C LYS A 172 11.70 -6.70 -15.03
N ASP A 173 11.93 -5.58 -14.35
CA ASP A 173 11.42 -5.33 -13.01
C ASP A 173 9.92 -4.99 -13.03
N LEU A 174 9.38 -4.67 -14.21
CA LEU A 174 7.94 -4.45 -14.44
C LEU A 174 7.16 -5.75 -14.43
N ILE A 175 7.82 -6.86 -14.81
CA ILE A 175 7.20 -8.18 -14.90
C ILE A 175 7.50 -8.91 -13.61
N LYS A 176 6.46 -9.24 -12.86
CA LYS A 176 6.60 -10.06 -11.66
C LYS A 176 6.97 -11.49 -12.07
N ASP A 177 7.89 -12.11 -11.33
CA ASP A 177 8.16 -13.53 -11.47
C ASP A 177 6.86 -14.33 -11.31
N PRO A 178 6.61 -15.37 -12.13
CA PRO A 178 5.44 -16.24 -11.99
C PRO A 178 5.22 -16.77 -10.58
N PHE A 179 6.27 -17.01 -9.81
CA PHE A 179 6.19 -17.40 -8.39
C PHE A 179 5.64 -16.31 -7.47
N VAL A 180 5.62 -15.05 -7.92
CA VAL A 180 5.08 -13.89 -7.20
C VAL A 180 3.63 -13.60 -7.59
N LEU A 181 3.09 -14.32 -8.60
CA LEU A 181 1.71 -14.10 -9.09
C LEU A 181 0.70 -14.82 -8.19
N GLU A 182 0.06 -14.05 -7.33
CA GLU A 182 -0.89 -14.55 -6.33
C GLU A 182 -2.13 -15.23 -6.92
N PHE A 183 -2.63 -14.71 -8.05
CA PHE A 183 -3.89 -15.16 -8.64
C PHE A 183 -3.85 -16.58 -9.22
N LEU A 184 -2.65 -17.11 -9.48
CA LEU A 184 -2.48 -18.43 -10.06
C LEU A 184 -2.68 -19.56 -9.04
N ASN A 185 -2.65 -19.26 -7.72
CA ASN A 185 -2.81 -20.25 -6.65
C ASN A 185 -1.89 -21.48 -6.85
N ILE A 186 -0.68 -21.26 -7.38
CA ILE A 186 0.28 -22.33 -7.69
C ILE A 186 0.83 -22.85 -6.36
N PRO A 187 0.71 -24.15 -6.05
CA PRO A 187 1.40 -24.74 -4.91
C PRO A 187 2.92 -24.63 -5.11
N ASP A 188 3.66 -24.30 -4.06
CA ASP A 188 5.12 -24.08 -4.07
C ASP A 188 5.95 -25.25 -4.60
N ASP A 189 5.36 -26.45 -4.73
CA ASP A 189 5.98 -27.70 -5.15
C ASP A 189 5.72 -28.10 -6.62
N LYS A 190 4.95 -27.30 -7.39
CA LYS A 190 4.65 -27.61 -8.79
C LYS A 190 5.42 -26.74 -9.76
N LEU A 191 6.32 -27.38 -10.51
CA LEU A 191 6.81 -26.86 -11.80
C LEU A 191 5.65 -26.92 -12.80
N LEU A 192 5.05 -25.78 -13.14
CA LEU A 192 4.06 -25.69 -14.20
C LEU A 192 4.75 -25.84 -15.57
N LEU A 193 4.14 -26.61 -16.44
CA LEU A 193 4.45 -26.56 -17.85
C LEU A 193 4.01 -25.19 -18.42
N GLU A 194 4.72 -24.69 -19.42
CA GLU A 194 4.45 -23.38 -20.05
C GLU A 194 2.99 -23.27 -20.53
N SER A 195 2.43 -24.35 -21.10
CA SER A 195 1.04 -24.43 -21.51
C SER A 195 0.02 -24.27 -20.36
N ASP A 196 0.34 -24.86 -19.20
CA ASP A 196 -0.55 -24.81 -18.04
C ASP A 196 -0.57 -23.40 -17.44
N LEU A 197 0.59 -22.72 -17.46
CA LEU A 197 0.74 -21.33 -17.03
C LEU A 197 -0.05 -20.38 -17.94
N GLU A 198 0.05 -20.56 -19.28
CA GLU A 198 -0.73 -19.74 -20.24
C GLU A 198 -2.24 -19.87 -20.00
N ASP A 199 -2.74 -21.10 -19.85
CA ASP A 199 -4.16 -21.37 -19.62
C ASP A 199 -4.67 -20.76 -18.30
N GLU A 200 -3.89 -20.86 -17.22
CA GLU A 200 -4.26 -20.26 -15.94
C GLU A 200 -4.23 -18.74 -15.98
N ILE A 201 -3.29 -18.11 -16.68
CA ILE A 201 -3.26 -16.66 -16.93
C ILE A 201 -4.51 -16.23 -17.69
N ILE A 202 -4.90 -16.96 -18.74
CA ILE A 202 -6.08 -16.62 -19.55
C ILE A 202 -7.37 -16.78 -18.76
N LYS A 203 -7.52 -17.84 -17.98
CA LYS A 203 -8.70 -18.04 -17.10
C LYS A 203 -8.87 -16.89 -16.12
N ASN A 204 -7.75 -16.36 -15.61
CA ASN A 204 -7.73 -15.32 -14.60
C ASN A 204 -7.19 -13.98 -15.13
N LEU A 205 -7.43 -13.67 -16.42
CA LEU A 205 -6.83 -12.54 -17.12
C LEU A 205 -7.00 -11.19 -16.40
N GLN A 206 -8.16 -10.94 -15.80
CA GLN A 206 -8.39 -9.71 -15.04
C GLN A 206 -7.46 -9.63 -13.81
N SER A 207 -7.35 -10.73 -13.07
CA SER A 207 -6.45 -10.81 -11.90
C SER A 207 -5.00 -10.69 -12.33
N PHE A 208 -4.63 -11.33 -13.44
CA PHE A 208 -3.29 -11.23 -14.03
C PHE A 208 -2.91 -9.78 -14.38
N ILE A 209 -3.78 -9.04 -15.07
CA ILE A 209 -3.53 -7.62 -15.40
C ILE A 209 -3.37 -6.78 -14.13
N MET A 210 -4.18 -7.05 -13.10
CA MET A 210 -4.07 -6.35 -11.81
C MET A 210 -2.74 -6.65 -11.10
N GLU A 211 -2.23 -7.87 -11.22
CA GLU A 211 -0.94 -8.26 -10.63
C GLU A 211 0.27 -7.70 -11.40
N MET A 212 0.19 -7.59 -12.73
CA MET A 212 1.26 -7.01 -13.55
C MET A 212 1.58 -5.56 -13.18
N GLY A 213 0.64 -4.85 -12.56
CA GLY A 213 0.83 -3.48 -12.11
C GLY A 213 0.16 -2.45 -13.02
N LYS A 214 0.55 -1.17 -12.84
CA LYS A 214 -0.08 -0.05 -13.56
C LYS A 214 0.40 0.03 -15.01
N GLY A 215 -0.53 0.39 -15.90
CA GLY A 215 -0.21 0.75 -17.28
C GLY A 215 -0.26 -0.38 -18.28
N PHE A 216 -0.51 -1.62 -17.85
CA PHE A 216 -0.68 -2.75 -18.75
C PHE A 216 -2.13 -2.85 -19.27
N ALA A 217 -2.26 -3.12 -20.57
CA ALA A 217 -3.52 -3.43 -21.21
C ALA A 217 -3.35 -4.68 -22.09
N PHE A 218 -4.24 -5.65 -21.93
CA PHE A 218 -4.24 -6.85 -22.78
C PHE A 218 -4.72 -6.50 -24.19
N ILE A 219 -3.92 -6.87 -25.20
CA ILE A 219 -4.20 -6.65 -26.63
C ILE A 219 -4.77 -7.90 -27.27
N GLY A 220 -4.22 -9.06 -26.97
CA GLY A 220 -4.67 -10.32 -27.56
C GLY A 220 -3.78 -11.51 -27.23
N ARG A 221 -4.26 -12.69 -27.62
CA ARG A 221 -3.49 -13.95 -27.53
C ARG A 221 -3.18 -14.49 -28.93
N GLN A 222 -2.16 -15.34 -29.03
CA GLN A 222 -1.72 -16.00 -30.27
C GLN A 222 -1.57 -15.00 -31.42
N TYR A 223 -0.95 -13.84 -31.11
CA TYR A 223 -0.80 -12.75 -32.07
C TYR A 223 0.26 -13.10 -33.10
N ARG A 224 -0.15 -13.21 -34.36
CA ARG A 224 0.75 -13.53 -35.48
C ARG A 224 1.57 -12.32 -35.91
N MET A 225 2.89 -12.45 -35.82
CA MET A 225 3.83 -11.51 -36.41
C MET A 225 4.52 -12.12 -37.62
N SER A 226 4.74 -11.33 -38.69
CA SER A 226 5.45 -11.76 -39.88
C SER A 226 6.68 -10.86 -40.08
N LEU A 227 7.86 -11.46 -40.07
CA LEU A 227 9.13 -10.77 -40.26
C LEU A 227 9.99 -11.57 -41.25
N GLY A 228 10.46 -10.96 -42.34
CA GLY A 228 11.35 -11.61 -43.31
C GLY A 228 10.76 -12.89 -43.94
N GLY A 229 9.45 -12.95 -44.16
CA GLY A 229 8.76 -14.13 -44.69
C GLY A 229 8.54 -15.27 -43.69
N LYS A 230 8.98 -15.13 -42.46
CA LYS A 230 8.71 -16.07 -41.37
C LYS A 230 7.56 -15.59 -40.50
N HIS A 231 6.81 -16.52 -39.95
CA HIS A 231 5.69 -16.28 -39.05
C HIS A 231 6.05 -16.69 -37.64
N PHE A 232 5.79 -15.80 -36.70
CA PHE A 232 5.97 -16.00 -35.27
C PHE A 232 4.62 -15.79 -34.59
N TYR A 233 4.36 -16.53 -33.52
CA TYR A 233 3.16 -16.39 -32.72
C TYR A 233 3.57 -15.97 -31.32
N LEU A 234 2.94 -14.90 -30.81
CA LEU A 234 3.09 -14.44 -29.43
C LEU A 234 1.90 -14.96 -28.64
N ASP A 235 2.14 -15.70 -27.57
CA ASP A 235 1.08 -16.30 -26.76
C ASP A 235 0.19 -15.25 -26.13
N LEU A 236 0.79 -14.23 -25.53
CA LEU A 236 0.09 -13.09 -24.93
C LEU A 236 0.75 -11.78 -25.34
N LEU A 237 -0.05 -10.82 -25.79
CA LEU A 237 0.40 -9.48 -26.16
C LEU A 237 -0.22 -8.45 -25.23
N PHE A 238 0.62 -7.63 -24.59
CA PHE A 238 0.21 -6.52 -23.73
C PHE A 238 0.78 -5.21 -24.26
N TYR A 239 0.01 -4.15 -24.09
CA TYR A 239 0.48 -2.78 -24.26
C TYR A 239 0.85 -2.22 -22.89
N HIS A 240 1.99 -1.53 -22.80
CA HIS A 240 2.39 -0.79 -21.61
C HIS A 240 2.44 0.70 -21.92
N ARG A 241 1.77 1.49 -21.09
CA ARG A 241 1.54 2.93 -21.36
C ARG A 241 2.75 3.81 -20.99
N ILE A 242 3.65 3.33 -20.13
CA ILE A 242 4.75 4.12 -19.56
C ILE A 242 6.04 3.85 -20.30
#